data_ba1436a2f45016619258c019f8ed21f3
#
_entry.id   ba1436a2f45016619258c019f8ed21f3
#
_cell.length_a   1.000
_cell.length_b   1.000
_cell.length_c   1.000
_cell.angle_alpha   90.00
_cell.angle_beta   90.00
_cell.angle_gamma   90.00
#
_symmetry.space_group_name_H-M   'P 1'
#
loop_
_entity.id
_entity.type
_entity.pdbx_description
1 polymer ?
#
loop_
_entity_poly.entity_id
_entity_poly.type
_entity_poly.pdbx_seq_one_letter_code
_entity_poly.pdbx_strand_id
1 'polypeptide(L)'
;MTKTTKMLRLLEPLGLLAAPACHPRDGRPETKQRELMHTGFEELPGWAPEAHPSLTTEKVHSGKFAVRVDAAHPYSMSYRIELGKLCPSHRPRRLTLGAWVWVPRYQDDAVIVVAINNPDDPEHPVFSKSVYLTDSGPYQQWKRVSRDLDLPSGIHANSRLTIYLWRSSATEPVYADDFQLTELW
;
A
#
# COMPACT_ATOMS: atom_id res chain seq x y z
N MET A 1 47.58 65.45 35.88
CA MET A 1 47.82 64.28 35.01
C MET A 1 47.57 63.04 35.85
N THR A 2 46.35 62.51 35.75
CA THR A 2 45.91 61.39 36.59
C THR A 2 45.59 60.19 35.66
N LYS A 3 46.38 59.13 35.78
CA LYS A 3 46.20 57.87 35.03
C LYS A 3 45.13 57.01 35.70
N THR A 4 44.02 56.73 35.06
CA THR A 4 42.99 55.86 35.54
C THR A 4 43.28 54.46 35.00
N THR A 5 43.57 53.50 35.90
CA THR A 5 43.73 52.08 35.60
C THR A 5 42.39 51.42 35.50
N LYS A 6 42.02 50.88 34.31
CA LYS A 6 40.82 50.06 34.12
C LYS A 6 41.10 48.63 34.52
N MET A 7 40.37 48.16 35.52
CA MET A 7 40.36 46.78 36.00
C MET A 7 39.45 45.94 35.09
N LEU A 8 40.05 44.98 34.35
CA LEU A 8 39.32 44.07 33.47
C LEU A 8 38.82 42.90 34.32
N ARG A 9 37.49 42.78 34.51
CA ARG A 9 36.87 41.64 35.11
C ARG A 9 36.69 40.50 34.07
N LEU A 10 37.38 39.37 34.29
CA LEU A 10 37.11 38.12 33.57
C LEU A 10 35.73 37.61 34.02
N LEU A 11 34.83 37.45 33.08
CA LEU A 11 33.59 36.67 33.23
C LEU A 11 33.92 35.23 32.78
N GLU A 12 33.86 34.29 33.70
CA GLU A 12 33.85 32.86 33.37
C GLU A 12 32.48 32.46 32.79
N PRO A 13 32.42 31.68 31.68
CA PRO A 13 31.15 31.15 31.21
C PRO A 13 30.76 29.92 32.02
N LEU A 14 29.63 30.02 32.71
CA LEU A 14 28.95 28.92 33.40
C LEU A 14 28.50 27.89 32.38
N GLY A 15 29.19 26.77 32.25
CA GLY A 15 28.83 25.68 31.34
C GLY A 15 27.50 25.02 31.77
N LEU A 16 26.47 25.20 31.02
CA LEU A 16 25.19 24.51 31.18
C LEU A 16 25.34 23.07 30.66
N LEU A 17 25.52 22.12 31.59
CA LEU A 17 25.44 20.67 31.28
C LEU A 17 24.01 20.32 30.93
N ALA A 18 23.73 20.21 29.62
CA ALA A 18 22.48 19.65 29.12
C ALA A 18 22.49 18.13 29.40
N ALA A 19 21.68 17.69 30.35
CA ALA A 19 21.40 16.26 30.55
C ALA A 19 20.68 15.70 29.36
N PRO A 20 21.05 14.51 28.82
CA PRO A 20 20.28 13.87 27.77
C PRO A 20 18.91 13.50 28.33
N ALA A 21 17.85 14.11 27.78
CA ALA A 21 16.48 13.72 28.07
C ALA A 21 16.26 12.31 27.52
N CYS A 22 16.27 11.30 28.40
CA CYS A 22 15.76 9.97 28.08
C CYS A 22 14.27 10.11 27.80
N HIS A 23 13.89 10.14 26.50
CA HIS A 23 12.50 9.95 26.11
C HIS A 23 12.14 8.51 26.46
N PRO A 24 11.07 8.27 27.24
CA PRO A 24 10.55 6.93 27.42
C PRO A 24 10.16 6.40 26.03
N ARG A 25 10.78 5.32 25.58
CA ARG A 25 10.29 4.55 24.43
C ARG A 25 8.91 4.07 24.82
N ASP A 26 7.88 4.60 24.18
CA ASP A 26 6.56 4.03 24.25
C ASP A 26 6.68 2.55 23.92
N GLY A 27 6.37 1.69 24.89
CA GLY A 27 6.48 0.22 24.78
C GLY A 27 5.41 -0.40 23.86
N ARG A 28 5.06 0.27 22.75
CA ARG A 28 4.32 -0.37 21.67
C ARG A 28 5.24 -1.39 21.01
N PRO A 29 4.82 -2.68 20.94
CA PRO A 29 5.58 -3.66 20.19
C PRO A 29 5.73 -3.14 18.76
N GLU A 30 6.98 -3.03 18.29
CA GLU A 30 7.26 -2.70 16.90
C GLU A 30 6.60 -3.77 16.02
N THR A 31 5.55 -3.40 15.29
CA THR A 31 4.94 -4.27 14.29
C THR A 31 5.99 -4.51 13.21
N LYS A 32 6.48 -5.73 13.12
CA LYS A 32 7.40 -6.12 12.04
C LYS A 32 6.62 -6.17 10.73
N GLN A 33 7.27 -5.78 9.64
CA GLN A 33 6.66 -5.77 8.32
C GLN A 33 7.63 -6.32 7.27
N ARG A 34 7.09 -6.98 6.26
CA ARG A 34 7.83 -7.50 5.12
C ARG A 34 7.04 -7.26 3.84
N GLU A 35 7.68 -6.62 2.86
CA GLU A 35 7.11 -6.50 1.53
C GLU A 35 7.07 -7.88 0.86
N LEU A 36 5.91 -8.22 0.34
CA LEU A 36 5.64 -9.48 -0.34
C LEU A 36 5.51 -9.30 -1.85
N MET A 37 5.00 -8.15 -2.28
CA MET A 37 4.83 -7.79 -3.68
C MET A 37 4.81 -6.27 -3.81
N HIS A 38 5.50 -5.78 -4.83
CA HIS A 38 5.39 -4.41 -5.32
C HIS A 38 5.40 -4.43 -6.85
N THR A 39 4.54 -3.64 -7.49
CA THR A 39 4.55 -3.49 -8.94
C THR A 39 4.03 -2.12 -9.37
N GLY A 40 4.78 -1.44 -10.25
CA GLY A 40 4.36 -0.33 -11.09
C GLY A 40 4.02 -0.79 -12.51
N PHE A 41 3.75 -2.10 -12.72
CA PHE A 41 3.40 -2.72 -14.01
C PHE A 41 4.49 -2.68 -15.09
N GLU A 42 5.72 -2.33 -14.75
CA GLU A 42 6.88 -2.40 -15.66
C GLU A 42 7.34 -3.85 -15.86
N GLU A 43 7.21 -4.66 -14.80
CA GLU A 43 7.39 -6.11 -14.79
C GLU A 43 6.15 -6.75 -14.17
N LEU A 44 5.72 -7.91 -14.70
CA LEU A 44 4.42 -8.51 -14.38
C LEU A 44 4.50 -9.90 -13.71
N PRO A 45 5.44 -10.20 -12.80
CA PRO A 45 5.49 -11.51 -12.16
C PRO A 45 4.24 -11.72 -11.29
N GLY A 46 3.49 -12.79 -11.57
CA GLY A 46 2.23 -13.11 -10.89
C GLY A 46 1.00 -12.38 -11.44
N TRP A 47 1.16 -11.45 -12.38
CA TRP A 47 0.08 -10.81 -13.11
C TRP A 47 -0.21 -11.55 -14.44
N ALA A 48 -1.33 -11.21 -15.08
CA ALA A 48 -1.70 -11.77 -16.38
C ALA A 48 -0.72 -11.33 -17.48
N PRO A 49 -0.76 -11.98 -18.68
CA PRO A 49 0.21 -11.74 -19.73
C PRO A 49 0.29 -10.30 -20.23
N GLU A 50 1.43 -9.95 -20.84
CA GLU A 50 1.92 -8.60 -21.19
C GLU A 50 0.97 -7.72 -22.02
N ALA A 51 0.01 -8.27 -22.74
CA ALA A 51 -0.90 -7.53 -23.61
C ALA A 51 -2.32 -7.44 -23.04
N HIS A 52 -2.49 -7.23 -21.73
CA HIS A 52 -3.84 -7.12 -21.16
C HIS A 52 -4.46 -5.76 -21.48
N PRO A 53 -5.74 -5.69 -21.92
CA PRO A 53 -6.40 -4.44 -22.36
C PRO A 53 -6.55 -3.40 -21.24
N SER A 54 -6.40 -3.78 -19.98
CA SER A 54 -6.37 -2.83 -18.86
C SER A 54 -5.04 -2.14 -18.65
N LEU A 55 -3.94 -2.63 -19.26
CA LEU A 55 -2.65 -1.96 -19.17
C LEU A 55 -2.69 -0.68 -20.00
N THR A 56 -2.23 0.43 -19.44
CA THR A 56 -2.32 1.75 -20.06
C THR A 56 -1.10 2.61 -19.79
N THR A 57 -0.84 3.55 -20.70
CA THR A 57 0.14 4.64 -20.56
C THR A 57 -0.55 6.01 -20.48
N GLU A 58 -1.88 6.06 -20.40
CA GLU A 58 -2.66 7.29 -20.46
C GLU A 58 -2.51 8.13 -19.18
N LYS A 59 -2.66 7.49 -18.03
CA LYS A 59 -2.40 8.09 -16.72
C LYS A 59 -1.56 7.11 -15.90
N VAL A 60 -0.40 7.55 -15.49
CA VAL A 60 0.60 6.77 -14.78
C VAL A 60 1.04 7.55 -13.54
N HIS A 61 1.17 6.89 -12.40
CA HIS A 61 1.71 7.50 -11.19
C HIS A 61 3.23 7.44 -11.20
N SER A 62 3.79 6.29 -11.54
CA SER A 62 5.24 6.09 -11.71
C SER A 62 5.54 5.24 -12.97
N GLY A 63 6.77 5.28 -13.45
CA GLY A 63 7.20 4.48 -14.60
C GLY A 63 6.48 4.83 -15.91
N LYS A 64 6.03 3.81 -16.65
CA LYS A 64 5.38 3.93 -17.97
C LYS A 64 3.97 3.37 -18.03
N PHE A 65 3.65 2.45 -17.12
CA PHE A 65 2.40 1.69 -17.16
C PHE A 65 1.60 1.83 -15.88
N ALA A 66 0.30 1.77 -16.01
CA ALA A 66 -0.67 1.64 -14.94
C ALA A 66 -1.80 0.72 -15.40
N VAL A 67 -2.73 0.36 -14.56
CA VAL A 67 -3.97 -0.32 -14.95
C VAL A 67 -5.14 0.64 -14.96
N ARG A 68 -6.04 0.44 -15.94
CA ARG A 68 -7.27 1.19 -16.14
C ARG A 68 -8.48 0.26 -16.16
N VAL A 69 -9.57 0.70 -15.57
CA VAL A 69 -10.89 0.09 -15.74
C VAL A 69 -11.89 1.12 -16.24
N ASP A 70 -12.78 0.70 -17.13
CA ASP A 70 -13.81 1.53 -17.75
C ASP A 70 -15.01 0.67 -18.21
N ALA A 71 -15.94 1.24 -18.97
CA ALA A 71 -17.13 0.54 -19.46
C ALA A 71 -16.78 -0.62 -20.40
N ALA A 72 -15.72 -0.50 -21.21
CA ALA A 72 -15.30 -1.54 -22.14
C ALA A 72 -14.47 -2.63 -21.43
N HIS A 73 -13.73 -2.27 -20.40
CA HIS A 73 -12.83 -3.14 -19.65
C HIS A 73 -13.13 -3.02 -18.15
N PRO A 74 -14.18 -3.70 -17.64
CA PRO A 74 -14.64 -3.52 -16.26
C PRO A 74 -13.70 -4.12 -15.21
N TYR A 75 -12.74 -4.96 -15.61
CA TYR A 75 -11.76 -5.60 -14.72
C TYR A 75 -10.35 -5.37 -15.25
N SER A 76 -9.43 -5.08 -14.32
CA SER A 76 -8.00 -5.08 -14.65
C SER A 76 -7.44 -6.50 -14.78
N MET A 77 -6.21 -6.60 -15.27
CA MET A 77 -5.39 -7.78 -15.03
C MET A 77 -5.37 -8.12 -13.53
N SER A 78 -5.18 -9.40 -13.21
CA SER A 78 -5.21 -9.89 -11.83
C SER A 78 -3.84 -10.40 -11.39
N TYR A 79 -3.42 -10.01 -10.20
CA TYR A 79 -2.35 -10.71 -9.49
C TYR A 79 -2.90 -12.01 -8.91
N ARG A 80 -2.22 -13.13 -9.15
CA ARG A 80 -2.65 -14.45 -8.65
C ARG A 80 -1.46 -15.25 -8.17
N ILE A 81 -1.48 -15.65 -6.90
CA ILE A 81 -0.41 -16.42 -6.29
C ILE A 81 -0.94 -17.37 -5.20
N GLU A 82 -0.29 -18.51 -5.05
CA GLU A 82 -0.53 -19.39 -3.89
C GLU A 82 0.12 -18.79 -2.63
N LEU A 83 -0.57 -18.83 -1.50
CA LEU A 83 -0.06 -18.24 -0.26
C LEU A 83 1.26 -18.88 0.20
N GLY A 84 1.48 -20.17 -0.06
CA GLY A 84 2.74 -20.84 0.24
C GLY A 84 3.92 -20.37 -0.60
N LYS A 85 3.70 -19.82 -1.81
CA LYS A 85 4.73 -19.18 -2.60
C LYS A 85 5.03 -17.76 -2.10
N LEU A 86 4.01 -17.08 -1.59
CA LEU A 86 4.13 -15.74 -1.03
C LEU A 86 4.78 -15.76 0.37
N CYS A 87 4.38 -16.70 1.22
CA CYS A 87 4.85 -16.90 2.59
C CYS A 87 5.24 -18.37 2.83
N PRO A 88 6.45 -18.83 2.38
CA PRO A 88 6.81 -20.25 2.41
C PRO A 88 6.97 -20.83 3.81
N SER A 89 7.33 -20.02 4.80
CA SER A 89 7.70 -20.49 6.14
C SER A 89 6.54 -20.52 7.15
N HIS A 90 5.43 -19.83 6.85
CA HIS A 90 4.31 -19.70 7.78
C HIS A 90 3.05 -19.24 7.05
N ARG A 91 1.91 -19.32 7.72
CA ARG A 91 0.65 -18.76 7.25
C ARG A 91 0.54 -17.29 7.64
N PRO A 92 0.35 -16.37 6.70
CA PRO A 92 0.16 -14.96 7.02
C PRO A 92 -1.15 -14.76 7.80
N ARG A 93 -1.15 -13.85 8.78
CA ARG A 93 -2.32 -13.51 9.60
C ARG A 93 -2.88 -12.14 9.25
N ARG A 94 -2.01 -11.22 8.88
CA ARG A 94 -2.38 -9.85 8.49
C ARG A 94 -1.54 -9.39 7.32
N LEU A 95 -2.22 -8.86 6.33
CA LEU A 95 -1.60 -8.19 5.18
C LEU A 95 -2.04 -6.73 5.14
N THR A 96 -1.21 -5.87 4.58
CA THR A 96 -1.62 -4.51 4.18
C THR A 96 -1.52 -4.43 2.66
N LEU A 97 -2.62 -4.11 2.01
CA LEU A 97 -2.65 -3.75 0.60
C LEU A 97 -2.56 -2.23 0.48
N GLY A 98 -1.63 -1.75 -0.34
CA GLY A 98 -1.49 -0.35 -0.76
C GLY A 98 -1.55 -0.23 -2.27
N ALA A 99 -2.01 0.92 -2.76
CA ALA A 99 -1.94 1.29 -4.18
C ALA A 99 -2.04 2.81 -4.33
N TRP A 100 -1.54 3.35 -5.45
CA TRP A 100 -1.89 4.68 -5.90
C TRP A 100 -3.06 4.59 -6.87
N VAL A 101 -4.04 5.49 -6.71
CA VAL A 101 -5.26 5.47 -7.50
C VAL A 101 -5.62 6.87 -7.99
N TRP A 102 -6.16 6.92 -9.20
CA TRP A 102 -6.77 8.13 -9.78
C TRP A 102 -8.25 7.89 -9.98
N VAL A 103 -9.07 8.67 -9.28
CA VAL A 103 -10.54 8.62 -9.35
C VAL A 103 -11.04 9.97 -9.84
N PRO A 104 -11.83 10.03 -10.93
CA PRO A 104 -12.30 11.31 -11.50
C PRO A 104 -13.22 12.07 -10.55
N ARG A 105 -14.21 11.39 -9.97
CA ARG A 105 -15.25 11.98 -9.12
C ARG A 105 -15.67 11.01 -8.02
N TYR A 106 -16.32 11.51 -6.99
CA TYR A 106 -16.82 10.68 -5.88
C TYR A 106 -17.90 9.66 -6.32
N GLN A 107 -18.59 9.88 -7.46
CA GLN A 107 -19.58 8.94 -8.01
C GLN A 107 -18.93 7.81 -8.82
N ASP A 108 -17.68 7.97 -9.25
CA ASP A 108 -16.99 6.98 -10.07
C ASP A 108 -16.35 5.91 -9.17
N ASP A 109 -17.22 5.13 -8.50
CA ASP A 109 -16.80 4.12 -7.55
C ASP A 109 -16.21 2.92 -8.26
N ALA A 110 -14.93 2.72 -8.05
CA ALA A 110 -14.19 1.51 -8.37
C ALA A 110 -13.63 0.90 -7.10
N VAL A 111 -13.33 -0.37 -7.10
CA VAL A 111 -12.84 -1.10 -5.94
C VAL A 111 -11.63 -1.95 -6.28
N ILE A 112 -10.66 -2.00 -5.38
CA ILE A 112 -9.64 -3.05 -5.44
C ILE A 112 -10.20 -4.24 -4.66
N VAL A 113 -10.34 -5.36 -5.35
CA VAL A 113 -10.84 -6.61 -4.77
C VAL A 113 -9.64 -7.46 -4.36
N VAL A 114 -9.70 -7.98 -3.14
CA VAL A 114 -8.78 -9.01 -2.62
C VAL A 114 -9.60 -10.23 -2.26
N ALA A 115 -9.31 -11.35 -2.87
CA ALA A 115 -10.00 -12.61 -2.59
C ALA A 115 -9.00 -13.74 -2.33
N ILE A 116 -9.34 -14.68 -1.46
CA ILE A 116 -8.59 -15.91 -1.24
C ILE A 116 -9.56 -17.08 -1.39
N ASN A 117 -9.23 -17.99 -2.29
CA ASN A 117 -9.99 -19.20 -2.55
C ASN A 117 -9.17 -20.43 -2.20
N ASN A 118 -9.82 -21.43 -1.61
CA ASN A 118 -9.21 -22.75 -1.43
C ASN A 118 -9.37 -23.58 -2.72
N PRO A 119 -8.42 -24.48 -3.04
CA PRO A 119 -8.51 -25.29 -4.26
C PRO A 119 -9.71 -26.21 -4.35
N ASP A 120 -10.21 -26.67 -3.20
CA ASP A 120 -11.38 -27.54 -3.05
C ASP A 120 -12.72 -26.80 -3.18
N ASP A 121 -12.71 -25.45 -3.06
CA ASP A 121 -13.87 -24.60 -3.29
C ASP A 121 -13.43 -23.30 -4.03
N PRO A 122 -13.12 -23.38 -5.32
CA PRO A 122 -12.60 -22.24 -6.08
C PRO A 122 -13.67 -21.18 -6.39
N GLU A 123 -14.96 -21.48 -6.25
CA GLU A 123 -16.05 -20.55 -6.55
C GLU A 123 -16.45 -19.68 -5.34
N HIS A 124 -16.23 -20.17 -4.13
CA HIS A 124 -16.58 -19.45 -2.91
C HIS A 124 -15.30 -19.03 -2.16
N PRO A 125 -14.96 -17.75 -2.16
CA PRO A 125 -13.77 -17.28 -1.47
C PRO A 125 -13.91 -17.46 0.05
N VAL A 126 -12.89 -18.05 0.67
CA VAL A 126 -12.77 -18.14 2.14
C VAL A 126 -12.50 -16.76 2.76
N PHE A 127 -12.02 -15.82 1.96
CA PHE A 127 -11.83 -14.42 2.30
C PHE A 127 -12.11 -13.56 1.09
N SER A 128 -12.87 -12.47 1.28
CA SER A 128 -13.06 -11.44 0.26
C SER A 128 -13.16 -10.06 0.92
N LYS A 129 -12.45 -9.09 0.35
CA LYS A 129 -12.48 -7.70 0.80
C LYS A 129 -12.41 -6.76 -0.40
N SER A 130 -13.26 -5.74 -0.38
CA SER A 130 -13.23 -4.62 -1.33
C SER A 130 -12.66 -3.38 -0.67
N VAL A 131 -11.73 -2.72 -1.34
CA VAL A 131 -11.20 -1.41 -0.98
C VAL A 131 -11.85 -0.40 -1.89
N TYR A 132 -12.80 0.36 -1.36
CA TYR A 132 -13.54 1.39 -2.10
C TYR A 132 -12.66 2.61 -2.32
N LEU A 133 -12.52 3.05 -3.57
CA LEU A 133 -11.59 4.11 -3.94
C LEU A 133 -12.20 5.51 -3.74
N THR A 134 -13.50 5.56 -3.55
CA THR A 134 -14.26 6.81 -3.33
C THR A 134 -14.48 7.16 -1.85
N ASP A 135 -14.10 6.29 -0.91
CA ASP A 135 -14.25 6.50 0.54
C ASP A 135 -13.63 7.83 1.03
N SER A 136 -12.65 8.35 0.31
CA SER A 136 -12.02 9.63 0.62
C SER A 136 -11.47 10.31 -0.63
N GLY A 137 -11.46 11.67 -0.64
CA GLY A 137 -10.71 12.46 -1.61
C GLY A 137 -9.19 12.34 -1.41
N PRO A 138 -8.41 13.03 -2.19
CA PRO A 138 -8.81 13.92 -3.29
C PRO A 138 -9.26 13.19 -4.56
N TYR A 139 -9.93 13.90 -5.48
CA TYR A 139 -10.32 13.43 -6.81
C TYR A 139 -9.55 14.19 -7.89
N GLN A 140 -9.49 13.64 -9.12
CA GLN A 140 -8.75 14.19 -10.27
C GLN A 140 -7.25 14.35 -10.02
N GLN A 141 -6.72 13.58 -9.08
CA GLN A 141 -5.29 13.49 -8.80
C GLN A 141 -4.96 12.12 -8.20
N TRP A 142 -3.70 11.75 -8.26
CA TRP A 142 -3.23 10.53 -7.62
C TRP A 142 -3.31 10.64 -6.10
N LYS A 143 -3.86 9.61 -5.48
CA LYS A 143 -3.91 9.45 -4.03
C LYS A 143 -3.53 8.03 -3.63
N ARG A 144 -2.89 7.89 -2.49
CA ARG A 144 -2.59 6.57 -1.94
C ARG A 144 -3.79 6.03 -1.18
N VAL A 145 -4.17 4.79 -1.45
CA VAL A 145 -5.10 4.01 -0.64
C VAL A 145 -4.34 2.90 0.06
N SER A 146 -4.77 2.55 1.27
CA SER A 146 -4.17 1.46 2.05
C SER A 146 -5.23 0.79 2.90
N ARG A 147 -5.17 -0.53 3.02
CA ARG A 147 -6.11 -1.32 3.82
C ARG A 147 -5.44 -2.52 4.46
N ASP A 148 -5.63 -2.64 5.76
CA ASP A 148 -5.25 -3.83 6.50
C ASP A 148 -6.29 -4.92 6.29
N LEU A 149 -5.82 -6.15 6.13
CA LEU A 149 -6.55 -7.36 5.81
C LEU A 149 -6.22 -8.41 6.88
N ASP A 150 -7.11 -8.60 7.85
CA ASP A 150 -7.00 -9.67 8.82
C ASP A 150 -7.49 -10.97 8.16
N LEU A 151 -6.59 -11.94 8.02
CA LEU A 151 -6.85 -13.17 7.28
C LEU A 151 -7.46 -14.25 8.19
N PRO A 152 -8.43 -15.02 7.71
CA PRO A 152 -9.09 -16.08 8.49
C PRO A 152 -8.16 -17.28 8.73
N SER A 153 -8.53 -18.11 9.70
CA SER A 153 -7.79 -19.34 10.01
C SER A 153 -7.93 -20.45 8.96
N GLY A 154 -8.97 -20.39 8.12
CA GLY A 154 -9.30 -21.41 7.12
C GLY A 154 -8.48 -21.35 5.82
N ILE A 155 -7.44 -20.50 5.74
CA ILE A 155 -6.53 -20.44 4.59
C ILE A 155 -5.37 -21.42 4.75
N HIS A 156 -4.87 -21.95 3.63
CA HIS A 156 -3.80 -22.95 3.55
C HIS A 156 -2.68 -22.49 2.62
N ALA A 157 -1.55 -23.20 2.59
CA ALA A 157 -0.42 -22.85 1.71
C ALA A 157 -0.79 -22.87 0.21
N ASN A 158 -1.71 -23.76 -0.19
CA ASN A 158 -2.23 -23.89 -1.55
C ASN A 158 -3.46 -22.99 -1.84
N SER A 159 -3.94 -22.22 -0.85
CA SER A 159 -4.97 -21.21 -1.09
C SER A 159 -4.45 -20.14 -2.03
N ARG A 160 -5.29 -19.68 -2.95
CA ARG A 160 -4.91 -18.72 -3.99
C ARG A 160 -5.39 -17.33 -3.64
N LEU A 161 -4.44 -16.41 -3.45
CA LEU A 161 -4.70 -14.98 -3.35
C LEU A 161 -4.91 -14.41 -4.76
N THR A 162 -5.95 -13.60 -4.91
CA THR A 162 -6.24 -12.83 -6.13
C THR A 162 -6.44 -11.36 -5.78
N ILE A 163 -5.79 -10.46 -6.52
CA ILE A 163 -5.96 -8.99 -6.38
C ILE A 163 -6.22 -8.41 -7.77
N TYR A 164 -7.24 -7.56 -7.90
CA TYR A 164 -7.55 -6.85 -9.15
C TYR A 164 -8.35 -5.57 -8.88
N LEU A 165 -8.33 -4.65 -9.83
CA LEU A 165 -9.19 -3.48 -9.86
C LEU A 165 -10.48 -3.82 -10.62
N TRP A 166 -11.64 -3.47 -10.05
CA TRP A 166 -12.95 -3.61 -10.65
C TRP A 166 -13.63 -2.25 -10.74
N ARG A 167 -14.20 -1.97 -11.91
CA ARG A 167 -14.91 -0.72 -12.20
C ARG A 167 -16.07 -0.43 -11.25
N SER A 168 -16.74 -1.49 -10.72
CA SER A 168 -17.97 -1.35 -9.93
C SER A 168 -19.01 -0.46 -10.61
N SER A 169 -19.33 0.70 -10.04
CA SER A 169 -20.31 1.66 -10.61
C SER A 169 -19.68 2.87 -11.31
N ALA A 170 -18.35 2.91 -11.47
CA ALA A 170 -17.69 4.03 -12.13
C ALA A 170 -18.17 4.22 -13.58
N THR A 171 -18.51 5.45 -13.94
CA THR A 171 -18.94 5.82 -15.30
C THR A 171 -17.79 6.36 -16.14
N GLU A 172 -16.77 6.95 -15.49
CA GLU A 172 -15.54 7.42 -16.08
C GLU A 172 -14.38 6.45 -15.80
N PRO A 173 -13.30 6.46 -16.59
CA PRO A 173 -12.15 5.62 -16.36
C PRO A 173 -11.49 5.88 -15.01
N VAL A 174 -11.17 4.80 -14.27
CA VAL A 174 -10.42 4.82 -13.01
C VAL A 174 -9.10 4.10 -13.22
N TYR A 175 -8.04 4.64 -12.63
CA TYR A 175 -6.68 4.14 -12.80
C TYR A 175 -6.09 3.72 -11.45
N ALA A 176 -5.22 2.72 -11.48
CA ALA A 176 -4.43 2.32 -10.31
C ALA A 176 -3.02 1.94 -10.73
N ASP A 177 -2.08 2.19 -9.81
CA ASP A 177 -0.65 2.00 -10.02
C ASP A 177 0.06 1.67 -8.69
N ASP A 178 1.33 1.29 -8.76
CA ASP A 178 2.19 1.03 -7.60
C ASP A 178 1.52 0.17 -6.52
N PHE A 179 0.98 -0.98 -6.92
CA PHE A 179 0.41 -1.93 -5.97
C PHE A 179 1.49 -2.48 -5.05
N GLN A 180 1.20 -2.52 -3.78
CA GLN A 180 2.09 -3.03 -2.74
C GLN A 180 1.32 -3.95 -1.81
N LEU A 181 1.89 -5.11 -1.51
CA LEU A 181 1.38 -6.04 -0.50
C LEU A 181 2.46 -6.26 0.56
N THR A 182 2.12 -5.99 1.80
CA THR A 182 3.03 -6.11 2.95
C THR A 182 2.42 -7.04 3.98
N GLU A 183 3.22 -7.92 4.56
CA GLU A 183 2.84 -8.71 5.73
C GLU A 183 3.16 -7.95 7.00
N LEU A 184 2.27 -8.06 8.00
CA LEU A 184 2.44 -7.52 9.35
C LEU A 184 2.42 -8.65 10.39
N TRP A 185 3.38 -8.67 11.35
CA TRP A 185 3.41 -9.62 12.47
C TRP A 185 4.04 -9.04 13.75
#